data_e7965260cfaefa1d0c32f81f51096173
#
_entry.id   e7965260cfaefa1d0c32f81f51096173
#
_cell.length_a   1.000
_cell.length_b   1.000
_cell.length_c   1.000
_cell.angle_alpha   90.00
_cell.angle_beta   90.00
_cell.angle_gamma   90.00
#
_symmetry.space_group_name_H-M   'P 1'
#
loop_
_entity.id
_entity.type
_entity.pdbx_description
1 polymer ?
#
loop_
_entity_poly.entity_id
_entity_poly.type
_entity_poly.pdbx_seq_one_letter_code
_entity_poly.pdbx_strand_id
1 'polypeptide(L)'
;MTNKIYAIGELAKELEITSRSIRFYEESGLLSPRRNGQNRVYGKKDKVRLNLILRGKRLGFTLAQTKTLFELYDSHQNSEIQLEAMLNMTSEKRVHMLQQMEDIKALMNELDEVEARCKEELTVLQRGKIA
;
A
#
# COMPACT_ATOMS: atom_id res chain seq x y z
N MET A 1 14.38 30.04 -1.53
CA MET A 1 13.87 28.66 -1.66
C MET A 1 15.00 27.67 -1.47
N THR A 2 14.88 26.88 -0.45
CA THR A 2 15.89 25.88 -0.15
C THR A 2 15.52 24.59 -0.84
N ASN A 3 16.31 24.19 -1.83
CA ASN A 3 16.25 22.85 -2.39
C ASN A 3 16.87 21.89 -1.39
N LYS A 4 16.05 21.38 -0.50
CA LYS A 4 16.51 20.43 0.49
C LYS A 4 16.85 19.11 -0.22
N ILE A 5 18.02 18.58 0.10
CA ILE A 5 18.47 17.29 -0.40
C ILE A 5 18.63 16.33 0.77
N TYR A 6 18.47 15.06 0.50
CA TYR A 6 18.50 14.01 1.51
C TYR A 6 19.49 12.92 1.10
N ALA A 7 20.26 12.45 2.07
CA ALA A 7 20.95 11.19 1.93
C ALA A 7 19.91 10.07 2.11
N ILE A 8 20.20 8.88 1.62
CA ILE A 8 19.24 7.76 1.69
C ILE A 8 18.82 7.46 3.13
N GLY A 9 19.77 7.49 4.07
CA GLY A 9 19.47 7.22 5.48
C GLY A 9 18.57 8.25 6.11
N GLU A 10 18.75 9.52 5.76
CA GLU A 10 17.92 10.62 6.25
C GLU A 10 16.49 10.48 5.76
N LEU A 11 16.33 10.18 4.46
CA LEU A 11 15.02 10.02 3.84
C LEU A 11 14.29 8.81 4.40
N ALA A 12 15.00 7.71 4.58
CA ALA A 12 14.45 6.49 5.17
C ALA A 12 13.92 6.74 6.57
N LYS A 13 14.69 7.45 7.39
CA LYS A 13 14.30 7.77 8.76
C LYS A 13 13.06 8.67 8.79
N GLU A 14 13.03 9.70 7.95
CA GLU A 14 11.92 10.64 7.89
C GLU A 14 10.61 9.96 7.48
N LEU A 15 10.67 9.02 6.55
CA LEU A 15 9.51 8.31 6.03
C LEU A 15 9.19 7.01 6.79
N GLU A 16 10.00 6.67 7.79
CA GLU A 16 9.83 5.46 8.60
C GLU A 16 9.86 4.18 7.77
N ILE A 17 10.77 4.13 6.79
CA ILE A 17 11.02 2.96 5.95
C ILE A 17 12.51 2.64 5.95
N THR A 18 12.89 1.51 5.37
CA THR A 18 14.29 1.12 5.30
C THR A 18 14.96 1.71 4.07
N SER A 19 16.28 1.92 4.15
CA SER A 19 17.08 2.32 2.99
C SER A 19 16.98 1.28 1.87
N ARG A 20 16.82 0.01 2.23
CA ARG A 20 16.64 -1.08 1.29
C ARG A 20 15.37 -0.91 0.46
N SER A 21 14.27 -0.49 1.09
CA SER A 21 13.00 -0.21 0.40
C SER A 21 13.17 0.92 -0.62
N ILE A 22 13.90 1.97 -0.25
CA ILE A 22 14.15 3.10 -1.16
C ILE A 22 14.97 2.62 -2.37
N ARG A 23 16.02 1.84 -2.15
CA ARG A 23 16.81 1.27 -3.24
C ARG A 23 16.00 0.36 -4.15
N PHE A 24 15.07 -0.40 -3.57
CA PHE A 24 14.15 -1.25 -4.33
C PHE A 24 13.30 -0.42 -5.30
N TYR A 25 12.74 0.70 -4.83
CA TYR A 25 11.94 1.57 -5.69
C TYR A 25 12.78 2.26 -6.76
N GLU A 26 14.02 2.60 -6.45
CA GLU A 26 14.96 3.12 -7.45
C GLU A 26 15.25 2.08 -8.53
N GLU A 27 15.57 0.85 -8.13
CA GLU A 27 15.81 -0.26 -9.05
C GLU A 27 14.59 -0.58 -9.91
N SER A 28 13.40 -0.38 -9.36
CA SER A 28 12.14 -0.58 -10.07
C SER A 28 11.82 0.55 -11.05
N GLY A 29 12.63 1.60 -11.10
CA GLY A 29 12.45 2.72 -12.02
C GLY A 29 11.49 3.79 -11.55
N LEU A 30 11.06 3.75 -10.29
CA LEU A 30 10.13 4.73 -9.73
C LEU A 30 10.81 5.98 -9.20
N LEU A 31 12.09 5.89 -8.90
CA LEU A 31 12.91 6.98 -8.40
C LEU A 31 14.15 7.13 -9.26
N SER A 32 14.61 8.36 -9.44
CA SER A 32 15.83 8.65 -10.19
C SER A 32 16.66 9.66 -9.40
N PRO A 33 17.30 9.25 -8.31
CA PRO A 33 18.13 10.15 -7.52
C PRO A 33 19.38 10.58 -8.29
N ARG A 34 19.86 11.77 -7.96
CA ARG A 34 21.15 12.23 -8.47
C ARG A 34 22.25 11.54 -7.68
N ARG A 35 23.42 11.41 -8.31
CA ARG A 35 24.57 10.86 -7.64
C ARG A 35 25.62 11.95 -7.44
N ASN A 36 26.15 12.00 -6.22
CA ASN A 36 27.30 12.84 -5.89
C ASN A 36 28.44 11.90 -5.56
N GLY A 37 29.27 11.60 -6.57
CA GLY A 37 30.25 10.55 -6.48
C GLY A 37 29.59 9.17 -6.38
N GLN A 38 29.84 8.44 -5.31
CA GLN A 38 29.23 7.12 -5.07
C GLN A 38 27.93 7.23 -4.25
N ASN A 39 27.62 8.42 -3.74
CA ASN A 39 26.46 8.63 -2.88
C ASN A 39 25.23 9.04 -3.68
N ARG A 40 24.08 8.49 -3.32
CA ARG A 40 22.78 8.88 -3.85
C ARG A 40 22.30 10.13 -3.12
N VAL A 41 21.76 11.08 -3.88
CA VAL A 41 21.19 12.31 -3.33
C VAL A 41 19.75 12.41 -3.80
N TYR A 42 18.83 12.49 -2.85
CA TYR A 42 17.40 12.55 -3.11
C TYR A 42 16.90 13.97 -2.91
N GLY A 43 16.13 14.46 -3.86
CA GLY A 43 15.53 15.79 -3.79
C GLY A 43 14.08 15.74 -3.34
N LYS A 44 13.46 16.92 -3.33
CA LYS A 44 12.04 17.07 -3.00
C LYS A 44 11.13 16.21 -3.90
N LYS A 45 11.47 16.14 -5.19
CA LYS A 45 10.71 15.34 -6.16
C LYS A 45 10.70 13.87 -5.76
N ASP A 46 11.84 13.34 -5.36
CA ASP A 46 11.96 11.95 -4.92
C ASP A 46 11.15 11.69 -3.66
N LYS A 47 11.17 12.63 -2.71
CA LYS A 47 10.38 12.51 -1.49
C LYS A 47 8.88 12.49 -1.78
N VAL A 48 8.40 13.38 -2.67
CA VAL A 48 7.01 13.41 -3.09
C VAL A 48 6.61 12.08 -3.73
N ARG A 49 7.45 11.57 -4.63
CA ARG A 49 7.20 10.29 -5.30
C ARG A 49 7.16 9.14 -4.31
N LEU A 50 8.08 9.10 -3.34
CA LEU A 50 8.08 8.08 -2.28
C LEU A 50 6.82 8.12 -1.44
N ASN A 51 6.35 9.32 -1.06
CA ASN A 51 5.10 9.46 -0.32
C ASN A 51 3.92 8.90 -1.12
N LEU A 52 3.87 9.13 -2.43
CA LEU A 52 2.83 8.59 -3.31
C LEU A 52 2.91 7.07 -3.41
N ILE A 53 4.13 6.53 -3.53
CA ILE A 53 4.35 5.08 -3.56
C ILE A 53 3.85 4.43 -2.27
N LEU A 54 4.21 4.99 -1.12
CA LEU A 54 3.82 4.44 0.18
C LEU A 54 2.31 4.52 0.40
N ARG A 55 1.69 5.62 -0.04
CA ARG A 55 0.23 5.76 0.01
C ARG A 55 -0.45 4.72 -0.87
N GLY A 56 0.03 4.55 -2.09
CA GLY A 56 -0.49 3.55 -3.02
C GLY A 56 -0.37 2.14 -2.46
N LYS A 57 0.76 1.82 -1.86
CA LYS A 57 0.98 0.53 -1.21
C LYS A 57 -0.04 0.29 -0.09
N ARG A 58 -0.29 1.30 0.73
CA ARG A 58 -1.26 1.22 1.82
C ARG A 58 -2.68 1.00 1.29
N LEU A 59 -3.02 1.60 0.15
CA LEU A 59 -4.32 1.44 -0.51
C LEU A 59 -4.43 0.13 -1.29
N GLY A 60 -3.35 -0.64 -1.37
CA GLY A 60 -3.35 -1.93 -2.02
C GLY A 60 -3.07 -1.90 -3.52
N PHE A 61 -2.53 -0.80 -4.05
CA PHE A 61 -2.06 -0.76 -5.43
C PHE A 61 -0.79 -1.59 -5.57
N THR A 62 -0.71 -2.34 -6.67
CA THR A 62 0.48 -3.12 -6.99
C THR A 62 1.60 -2.20 -7.47
N LEU A 63 2.83 -2.72 -7.47
CA LEU A 63 3.97 -1.99 -8.02
C LEU A 63 3.75 -1.66 -9.49
N ALA A 64 3.18 -2.60 -10.27
CA ALA A 64 2.86 -2.39 -11.68
C ALA A 64 1.86 -1.25 -11.87
N GLN A 65 0.81 -1.20 -11.04
CA GLN A 65 -0.17 -0.13 -11.08
C GLN A 65 0.45 1.22 -10.75
N THR A 66 1.32 1.27 -9.75
CA THR A 66 2.05 2.48 -9.37
C THR A 66 2.95 2.96 -10.49
N LYS A 67 3.64 2.04 -11.16
CA LYS A 67 4.46 2.36 -12.33
C LYS A 67 3.64 2.96 -13.45
N THR A 68 2.49 2.37 -13.74
CA THR A 68 1.57 2.88 -14.78
C THR A 68 1.13 4.31 -14.47
N LEU A 69 0.78 4.58 -13.21
CA LEU A 69 0.38 5.93 -12.79
C LEU A 69 1.52 6.93 -12.95
N PHE A 70 2.75 6.54 -12.59
CA PHE A 70 3.91 7.42 -12.73
C PHE A 70 4.28 7.67 -14.18
N GLU A 71 4.17 6.66 -15.04
CA GLU A 71 4.38 6.82 -16.48
C GLU A 71 3.38 7.81 -17.08
N LEU A 72 2.12 7.71 -16.68
CA LEU A 72 1.09 8.65 -17.11
C LEU A 72 1.37 10.06 -16.57
N TYR A 73 1.78 10.16 -15.30
CA TYR A 73 2.13 11.44 -14.70
C TYR A 73 3.31 12.10 -15.42
N ASP A 74 4.37 11.32 -15.69
CA ASP A 74 5.57 11.85 -16.33
C ASP A 74 5.32 12.24 -17.80
N SER A 75 4.43 11.51 -18.50
CA SER A 75 4.13 11.74 -19.92
C SER A 75 3.00 12.76 -20.14
N HIS A 76 2.01 12.77 -19.27
CA HIS A 76 0.77 13.54 -19.42
C HIS A 76 0.42 14.31 -18.16
N GLN A 77 1.39 15.03 -17.61
CA GLN A 77 1.23 15.76 -16.36
C GLN A 77 0.03 16.71 -16.43
N ASN A 78 -0.88 16.61 -15.45
CA ASN A 78 -2.10 17.40 -15.33
C ASN A 78 -3.04 17.30 -16.55
N SER A 79 -3.02 16.17 -17.25
CA SER A 79 -3.88 15.95 -18.41
C SER A 79 -5.16 15.19 -18.04
N GLU A 80 -6.16 15.29 -18.90
CA GLU A 80 -7.39 14.50 -18.77
C GLU A 80 -7.10 13.01 -18.80
N ILE A 81 -6.13 12.59 -19.65
CA ILE A 81 -5.73 11.19 -19.78
C ILE A 81 -5.25 10.64 -18.43
N GLN A 82 -4.39 11.39 -17.74
CA GLN A 82 -3.88 11.01 -16.43
C GLN A 82 -5.02 10.91 -15.41
N LEU A 83 -5.86 11.94 -15.35
CA LEU A 83 -6.95 11.99 -14.36
C LEU A 83 -7.99 10.90 -14.61
N GLU A 84 -8.34 10.63 -15.86
CA GLU A 84 -9.25 9.55 -16.20
C GLU A 84 -8.68 8.18 -15.84
N ALA A 85 -7.39 7.96 -16.11
CA ALA A 85 -6.71 6.73 -15.73
C ALA A 85 -6.71 6.53 -14.20
N MET A 86 -6.44 7.59 -13.46
CA MET A 86 -6.46 7.55 -11.99
C MET A 86 -7.87 7.27 -11.46
N LEU A 87 -8.89 7.89 -12.04
CA LEU A 87 -10.28 7.66 -11.66
C LEU A 87 -10.68 6.20 -11.92
N ASN A 88 -10.31 5.65 -13.05
CA ASN A 88 -10.59 4.25 -13.39
C ASN A 88 -9.92 3.29 -12.42
N MET A 89 -8.65 3.51 -12.11
CA MET A 89 -7.90 2.66 -11.17
C MET A 89 -8.48 2.75 -9.77
N THR A 90 -8.87 3.94 -9.33
CA THR A 90 -9.49 4.16 -8.03
C THR A 90 -10.83 3.44 -7.94
N SER A 91 -11.64 3.55 -8.99
CA SER A 91 -12.96 2.90 -9.08
C SER A 91 -12.83 1.38 -9.04
N GLU A 92 -11.91 0.80 -9.80
CA GLU A 92 -11.65 -0.64 -9.81
C GLU A 92 -11.20 -1.12 -8.43
N LYS A 93 -10.31 -0.37 -7.78
CA LYS A 93 -9.83 -0.70 -6.44
C LYS A 93 -10.96 -0.67 -5.43
N ARG A 94 -11.86 0.31 -5.53
CA ARG A 94 -13.02 0.41 -4.64
C ARG A 94 -13.95 -0.79 -4.78
N VAL A 95 -14.25 -1.20 -6.02
CA VAL A 95 -15.08 -2.38 -6.29
C VAL A 95 -14.45 -3.63 -5.67
N HIS A 96 -13.14 -3.79 -5.85
CA HIS A 96 -12.40 -4.92 -5.28
C HIS A 96 -12.46 -4.93 -3.75
N MET A 97 -12.28 -3.77 -3.12
CA MET A 97 -12.37 -3.64 -1.66
C MET A 97 -13.77 -3.94 -1.13
N LEU A 98 -14.80 -3.50 -1.84
CA LEU A 98 -16.19 -3.81 -1.47
C LEU A 98 -16.44 -5.32 -1.51
N GLN A 99 -15.91 -6.00 -2.53
CA GLN A 99 -16.01 -7.46 -2.62
C GLN A 99 -15.29 -8.12 -1.46
N GLN A 100 -14.09 -7.65 -1.11
CA GLN A 100 -13.35 -8.17 0.05
C GLN A 100 -14.12 -8.00 1.35
N MET A 101 -14.83 -6.87 1.52
CA MET A 101 -15.69 -6.65 2.69
C MET A 101 -16.79 -7.69 2.77
N GLU A 102 -17.45 -7.99 1.65
CA GLU A 102 -18.49 -9.01 1.62
C GLU A 102 -17.96 -10.40 1.96
N ASP A 103 -16.78 -10.74 1.42
CA ASP A 103 -16.12 -12.01 1.70
C ASP A 103 -15.76 -12.12 3.20
N ILE A 104 -15.28 -11.04 3.79
CA ILE A 104 -14.96 -11.00 5.23
C ILE A 104 -16.22 -11.19 6.07
N LYS A 105 -17.32 -10.53 5.70
CA LYS A 105 -18.61 -10.71 6.40
C LYS A 105 -19.06 -12.15 6.38
N ALA A 106 -18.93 -12.81 5.22
CA ALA A 106 -19.29 -14.21 5.09
C ALA A 106 -18.46 -15.09 6.02
N LEU A 107 -17.14 -14.84 6.09
CA LEU A 107 -16.23 -15.57 6.98
C LEU A 107 -16.56 -15.32 8.46
N MET A 108 -16.90 -14.08 8.82
CA MET A 108 -17.32 -13.76 10.17
C MET A 108 -18.57 -14.54 10.58
N ASN A 109 -19.53 -14.67 9.67
CA ASN A 109 -20.73 -15.44 9.93
C ASN A 109 -20.41 -16.93 10.15
N GLU A 110 -19.47 -17.49 9.36
CA GLU A 110 -19.02 -18.87 9.56
C GLU A 110 -18.36 -19.05 10.93
N LEU A 111 -17.54 -18.09 11.35
CA LEU A 111 -16.92 -18.13 12.68
C LEU A 111 -17.97 -18.06 13.79
N ASP A 112 -18.98 -17.24 13.63
CA ASP A 112 -20.08 -17.13 14.60
C ASP A 112 -20.82 -18.45 14.75
N GLU A 113 -21.05 -19.17 13.64
CA GLU A 113 -21.70 -20.48 13.65
C GLU A 113 -20.84 -21.52 14.37
N VAL A 114 -19.54 -21.54 14.09
CA VAL A 114 -18.60 -22.45 14.77
C VAL A 114 -18.55 -22.17 16.26
N GLU A 115 -18.47 -20.90 16.64
CA GLU A 115 -18.46 -20.47 18.04
C GLU A 115 -19.71 -20.91 18.78
N ALA A 116 -20.88 -20.67 18.17
CA ALA A 116 -22.16 -21.05 18.77
C ALA A 116 -22.25 -22.56 19.00
N ARG A 117 -21.84 -23.35 18.02
CA ARG A 117 -21.83 -24.82 18.11
C ARG A 117 -20.88 -25.31 19.20
N CYS A 118 -19.69 -24.74 19.27
CA CYS A 118 -18.72 -25.12 20.30
C CYS A 118 -19.19 -24.78 21.69
N LYS A 119 -19.81 -23.64 21.87
CA LYS A 119 -20.40 -23.23 23.16
C LYS A 119 -21.50 -24.18 23.60
N GLU A 120 -22.35 -24.59 22.68
CA GLU A 120 -23.44 -25.56 22.96
C GLU A 120 -22.87 -26.91 23.35
N GLU A 121 -21.92 -27.45 22.59
CA GLU A 121 -21.27 -28.72 22.90
C GLU A 121 -20.52 -28.67 24.24
N LEU A 122 -19.85 -27.58 24.53
CA LEU A 122 -19.16 -27.39 25.80
C LEU A 122 -20.17 -27.39 26.99
N THR A 123 -21.28 -26.72 26.83
CA THR A 123 -22.35 -26.72 27.83
C THR A 123 -22.86 -28.12 28.12
N VAL A 124 -23.11 -28.92 27.08
CA VAL A 124 -23.58 -30.30 27.19
C VAL A 124 -22.55 -31.13 27.96
N LEU A 125 -21.27 -31.03 27.62
CA LEU A 125 -20.20 -31.77 28.29
C LEU A 125 -20.06 -31.36 29.75
N GLN A 126 -20.17 -30.07 30.06
CA GLN A 126 -20.10 -29.57 31.45
C GLN A 126 -21.26 -30.09 32.29
N ARG A 127 -22.47 -30.15 31.73
CA ARG A 127 -23.65 -30.70 32.40
C ARG A 127 -23.45 -32.20 32.66
N GLY A 128 -22.90 -32.95 31.72
CA GLY A 128 -22.60 -34.35 31.88
C GLY A 128 -21.59 -34.63 33.02
N LYS A 129 -20.68 -33.70 33.29
CA LYS A 129 -19.71 -33.83 34.38
C LYS A 129 -20.31 -33.60 35.76
N ILE A 130 -21.42 -32.90 35.83
CA ILE A 130 -22.08 -32.58 37.13
C ILE A 130 -23.04 -33.65 37.53
N ALA A 131 -23.55 -34.44 36.61
CA ALA A 131 -24.50 -35.50 36.87
C ALA A 131 -23.88 -36.71 37.54
#